data_dc3802a166853d0488e9be79328ded73
#
_entry.id   dc3802a166853d0488e9be79328ded73
#
_cell.length_a   1.000
_cell.length_b   1.000
_cell.length_c   1.000
_cell.angle_alpha   90.00
_cell.angle_beta   90.00
_cell.angle_gamma   90.00
#
_symmetry.space_group_name_H-M   'P 1'
#
loop_
_entity.id
_entity.type
_entity.pdbx_description
1 polymer ?
#
loop_
_entity_poly.entity_id
_entity_poly.type
_entity_poly.pdbx_seq_one_letter_code
_entity_poly.pdbx_strand_id
1 'polypeptide(L)'
;MIARLTGDAKHVAVGAASPIPATGVFLHKQKHPELRVSMLHKRKGNPFSEGSRELFDLAGQGRIDVFFLGGAQIDGEANINLVRAEGRRFPGSFGSAFMYSVVKRTILFREEHSPRVLVPRVEFISARGDPAALVTGKAVFSWQKDKRRFRLESVHEPGDIRAETGFDYDAPKNMPLTEVPS
;
A
#
# COMPACT_ATOMS: atom_id res chain seq x y z
N MET A 1 3.40 0.85 12.50
CA MET A 1 2.24 0.44 11.67
C MET A 1 2.62 -0.54 10.57
N ILE A 2 3.52 -0.20 9.62
CA ILE A 2 3.93 -1.10 8.51
C ILE A 2 4.35 -2.49 9.03
N ALA A 3 5.19 -2.54 10.08
CA ALA A 3 5.61 -3.79 10.69
C ALA A 3 4.43 -4.65 11.18
N ARG A 4 3.38 -4.04 11.76
CA ARG A 4 2.17 -4.75 12.18
C ARG A 4 1.37 -5.30 10.99
N LEU A 5 1.25 -4.51 9.92
CA LEU A 5 0.53 -4.92 8.71
C LEU A 5 1.26 -6.03 7.92
N THR A 6 2.55 -6.20 8.16
CA THR A 6 3.31 -7.35 7.65
C THR A 6 2.81 -8.66 8.27
N GLY A 7 2.48 -8.64 9.58
CA GLY A 7 1.84 -9.76 10.27
C GLY A 7 2.61 -11.08 10.13
N ASP A 8 1.89 -12.14 9.81
CA ASP A 8 2.38 -13.52 9.65
C ASP A 8 2.92 -13.85 8.26
N ALA A 9 3.20 -12.83 7.45
CA ALA A 9 3.71 -13.02 6.09
C ALA A 9 5.02 -13.81 6.08
N LYS A 10 5.15 -14.74 5.16
CA LYS A 10 6.38 -15.48 4.88
C LYS A 10 7.23 -14.81 3.81
N HIS A 11 6.58 -14.12 2.87
CA HIS A 11 7.23 -13.41 1.79
C HIS A 11 6.54 -12.07 1.52
N VAL A 12 7.32 -10.99 1.62
CA VAL A 12 6.88 -9.61 1.34
C VAL A 12 7.63 -9.06 0.14
N ALA A 13 6.90 -8.48 -0.80
CA ALA A 13 7.48 -7.70 -1.89
C ALA A 13 7.28 -6.21 -1.63
N VAL A 14 8.34 -5.43 -1.82
CA VAL A 14 8.32 -3.98 -1.67
C VAL A 14 8.68 -3.33 -2.99
N GLY A 15 7.78 -2.50 -3.50
CA GLY A 15 7.94 -1.79 -4.77
C GLY A 15 9.14 -0.84 -4.81
N ALA A 16 9.50 -0.40 -6.00
CA ALA A 16 10.52 0.62 -6.17
C ALA A 16 10.11 1.94 -5.48
N ALA A 17 11.11 2.72 -5.06
CA ALA A 17 10.91 4.04 -4.41
C ALA A 17 9.94 4.01 -3.19
N SER A 18 9.98 2.93 -2.41
CA SER A 18 9.13 2.74 -1.22
C SER A 18 9.97 2.60 0.06
N PRO A 19 10.74 3.64 0.48
CA PRO A 19 11.66 3.54 1.61
C PRO A 19 10.95 3.31 2.95
N ILE A 20 9.79 3.93 3.17
CA ILE A 20 9.04 3.80 4.42
C ILE A 20 8.48 2.37 4.59
N PRO A 21 7.76 1.79 3.60
CA PRO A 21 7.41 0.37 3.64
C PRO A 21 8.61 -0.54 3.84
N ALA A 22 9.72 -0.30 3.13
CA ALA A 22 10.94 -1.10 3.28
C ALA A 22 11.46 -1.08 4.72
N THR A 23 11.58 0.10 5.33
CA THR A 23 12.05 0.26 6.71
C THR A 23 11.15 -0.51 7.68
N GLY A 24 9.82 -0.37 7.56
CA GLY A 24 8.87 -1.07 8.41
C GLY A 24 8.94 -2.60 8.27
N VAL A 25 9.12 -3.10 7.04
CA VAL A 25 9.28 -4.54 6.78
C VAL A 25 10.60 -5.06 7.35
N PHE A 26 11.71 -4.33 7.20
CA PHE A 26 12.98 -4.72 7.79
C PHE A 26 12.97 -4.67 9.31
N LEU A 27 12.29 -3.71 9.92
CA LEU A 27 12.06 -3.69 11.38
C LEU A 27 11.30 -4.95 11.83
N HIS A 28 10.25 -5.33 11.10
CA HIS A 28 9.53 -6.58 11.38
C HIS A 28 10.44 -7.81 11.23
N LYS A 29 11.27 -7.85 10.18
CA LYS A 29 12.22 -8.94 9.94
C LYS A 29 13.24 -9.12 11.06
N GLN A 30 13.61 -8.09 11.81
CA GLN A 30 14.50 -8.24 12.96
C GLN A 30 13.94 -9.17 14.04
N LYS A 31 12.61 -9.16 14.22
CA LYS A 31 11.90 -10.06 15.15
C LYS A 31 11.46 -11.39 14.47
N HIS A 32 11.49 -11.44 13.13
CA HIS A 32 11.06 -12.56 12.29
C HIS A 32 12.11 -12.85 11.21
N PRO A 33 13.28 -13.40 11.57
CA PRO A 33 14.40 -13.59 10.65
C PRO A 33 14.07 -14.48 9.44
N GLU A 34 13.11 -15.38 9.58
CA GLU A 34 12.58 -16.26 8.53
C GLU A 34 11.83 -15.52 7.41
N LEU A 35 11.39 -14.27 7.65
CA LEU A 35 10.67 -13.46 6.69
C LEU A 35 11.52 -13.23 5.43
N ARG A 36 11.02 -13.65 4.27
CA ARG A 36 11.61 -13.34 2.98
C ARG A 36 11.17 -11.95 2.53
N VAL A 37 12.14 -11.09 2.18
CA VAL A 37 11.87 -9.74 1.70
C VAL A 37 12.47 -9.56 0.32
N SER A 38 11.63 -9.20 -0.66
CA SER A 38 12.03 -8.89 -2.03
C SER A 38 11.92 -7.40 -2.30
N MET A 39 13.08 -6.76 -2.46
CA MET A 39 13.17 -5.34 -2.81
C MET A 39 13.25 -5.19 -4.34
N LEU A 40 12.16 -4.80 -4.98
CA LEU A 40 12.02 -4.86 -6.44
C LEU A 40 12.94 -3.90 -7.22
N HIS A 41 13.55 -2.92 -6.56
CA HIS A 41 14.49 -1.97 -7.18
C HIS A 41 15.97 -2.37 -7.04
N LYS A 42 16.29 -3.36 -6.21
CA LYS A 42 17.67 -3.79 -5.98
C LYS A 42 18.07 -4.86 -6.98
N ARG A 43 19.15 -4.60 -7.73
CA ARG A 43 19.75 -5.63 -8.60
C ARG A 43 20.58 -6.63 -7.79
N LYS A 44 21.41 -6.13 -6.84
CA LYS A 44 22.24 -6.98 -5.97
C LYS A 44 21.41 -7.52 -4.82
N GLY A 45 21.41 -8.83 -4.67
CA GLY A 45 20.60 -9.49 -3.62
C GLY A 45 19.11 -9.57 -3.97
N ASN A 46 18.72 -9.27 -5.20
CA ASN A 46 17.37 -9.57 -5.68
C ASN A 46 17.24 -11.10 -5.84
N PRO A 47 16.24 -11.73 -5.22
CA PRO A 47 16.04 -13.18 -5.32
C PRO A 47 15.58 -13.63 -6.71
N PHE A 48 15.17 -12.70 -7.58
CA PHE A 48 14.64 -13.00 -8.90
C PHE A 48 15.79 -13.05 -9.93
N SER A 49 16.11 -14.25 -10.40
CA SER A 49 17.13 -14.47 -11.42
C SER A 49 16.66 -14.03 -12.80
N GLU A 50 15.36 -14.17 -13.06
CA GLU A 50 14.71 -13.79 -14.34
C GLU A 50 13.86 -12.51 -14.22
N GLY A 51 14.14 -11.69 -13.23
CA GLY A 51 13.55 -10.37 -13.05
C GLY A 51 12.05 -10.39 -12.84
N SER A 52 11.32 -9.59 -13.63
CA SER A 52 9.87 -9.41 -13.47
C SER A 52 9.05 -10.66 -13.80
N ARG A 53 9.52 -11.51 -14.68
CA ARG A 53 8.83 -12.77 -15.02
C ARG A 53 8.70 -13.64 -13.78
N GLU A 54 9.80 -13.91 -13.11
CA GLU A 54 9.79 -14.72 -11.87
C GLU A 54 8.97 -14.08 -10.76
N LEU A 55 9.02 -12.74 -10.61
CA LEU A 55 8.17 -12.01 -9.67
C LEU A 55 6.68 -12.27 -9.93
N PHE A 56 6.25 -12.16 -11.19
CA PHE A 56 4.85 -12.35 -11.56
C PHE A 56 4.42 -13.81 -11.43
N ASP A 57 5.29 -14.75 -11.78
CA ASP A 57 5.03 -16.18 -11.59
C ASP A 57 4.84 -16.51 -10.10
N LEU A 58 5.72 -16.02 -9.22
CA LEU A 58 5.59 -16.21 -7.78
C LEU A 58 4.32 -15.54 -7.20
N ALA A 59 3.98 -14.34 -7.68
CA ALA A 59 2.77 -13.66 -7.27
C ALA A 59 1.51 -14.42 -7.71
N GLY A 60 1.45 -14.85 -8.98
CA GLY A 60 0.34 -15.62 -9.52
C GLY A 60 0.15 -16.98 -8.86
N GLN A 61 1.24 -17.59 -8.38
CA GLN A 61 1.23 -18.84 -7.60
C GLN A 61 0.85 -18.62 -6.11
N GLY A 62 0.58 -17.37 -5.69
CA GLY A 62 0.26 -17.04 -4.30
C GLY A 62 1.44 -17.16 -3.33
N ARG A 63 2.67 -17.10 -3.83
CA ARG A 63 3.92 -17.23 -3.05
C ARG A 63 4.48 -15.88 -2.57
N ILE A 64 3.76 -14.80 -2.80
CA ILE A 64 3.97 -13.47 -2.21
C ILE A 64 2.74 -13.19 -1.35
N ASP A 65 2.93 -13.06 -0.04
CA ASP A 65 1.84 -12.88 0.92
C ASP A 65 1.41 -11.43 1.03
N VAL A 66 2.38 -10.49 1.00
CA VAL A 66 2.15 -9.06 1.16
C VAL A 66 2.87 -8.28 0.08
N PHE A 67 2.19 -7.31 -0.50
CA PHE A 67 2.75 -6.35 -1.45
C PHE A 67 2.39 -4.93 -1.04
N PHE A 68 3.40 -4.04 -0.96
CA PHE A 68 3.18 -2.62 -0.72
C PHE A 68 3.12 -1.87 -2.05
N LEU A 69 2.03 -1.17 -2.27
CA LEU A 69 1.71 -0.48 -3.51
C LEU A 69 1.39 0.99 -3.25
N GLY A 70 2.12 1.90 -3.89
CA GLY A 70 1.83 3.32 -3.89
C GLY A 70 1.06 3.77 -5.14
N GLY A 71 0.60 5.02 -5.11
CA GLY A 71 -0.03 5.69 -6.25
C GLY A 71 0.26 7.20 -6.22
N ALA A 72 0.23 7.87 -7.36
CA ALA A 72 0.21 9.32 -7.41
C ALA A 72 -1.13 9.88 -6.92
N GLN A 73 -2.22 9.14 -7.21
CA GLN A 73 -3.55 9.38 -6.67
C GLN A 73 -4.18 8.06 -6.25
N ILE A 74 -5.00 8.10 -5.20
CA ILE A 74 -5.80 7.00 -4.66
C ILE A 74 -7.20 7.54 -4.41
N ASP A 75 -8.25 6.83 -4.82
CA ASP A 75 -9.63 7.22 -4.56
C ASP A 75 -10.36 6.31 -3.58
N GLY A 76 -11.60 6.69 -3.23
CA GLY A 76 -12.43 6.01 -2.25
C GLY A 76 -12.89 4.60 -2.66
N GLU A 77 -12.74 4.22 -3.93
CA GLU A 77 -12.99 2.89 -4.47
C GLU A 77 -11.73 2.01 -4.52
N ALA A 78 -10.65 2.47 -3.91
CA ALA A 78 -9.34 1.83 -3.94
C ALA A 78 -8.71 1.69 -5.34
N ASN A 79 -9.11 2.57 -6.27
CA ASN A 79 -8.40 2.71 -7.54
C ASN A 79 -7.11 3.51 -7.31
N ILE A 80 -6.07 3.15 -8.04
CA ILE A 80 -4.80 3.87 -8.01
C ILE A 80 -4.43 4.40 -9.39
N ASN A 81 -3.77 5.55 -9.40
CA ASN A 81 -3.22 6.17 -10.59
C ASN A 81 -1.71 6.28 -10.49
N LEU A 82 -1.00 5.72 -11.47
CA LEU A 82 0.46 5.72 -11.60
C LEU A 82 0.92 6.26 -12.95
N VAL A 83 0.01 6.75 -13.80
CA VAL A 83 0.32 7.10 -15.19
C VAL A 83 0.37 8.60 -15.41
N ARG A 84 -0.62 9.32 -14.95
CA ARG A 84 -0.69 10.79 -15.10
C ARG A 84 -1.61 11.41 -14.07
N ALA A 85 -1.19 12.51 -13.48
CA ALA A 85 -2.03 13.35 -12.63
C ALA A 85 -1.59 14.81 -12.74
N GLU A 86 -2.53 15.73 -12.67
CA GLU A 86 -2.28 17.18 -12.69
C GLU A 86 -1.40 17.60 -13.89
N GLY A 87 -1.67 17.07 -15.08
CA GLY A 87 -0.90 17.35 -16.29
C GLY A 87 0.50 16.73 -16.33
N ARG A 88 0.95 16.04 -15.29
CA ARG A 88 2.25 15.36 -15.23
C ARG A 88 2.13 13.89 -15.62
N ARG A 89 3.07 13.40 -16.40
CA ARG A 89 3.20 11.96 -16.70
C ARG A 89 4.21 11.31 -15.76
N PHE A 90 3.85 10.15 -15.23
CA PHE A 90 4.69 9.30 -14.40
C PHE A 90 5.24 8.12 -15.21
N PRO A 91 6.25 7.39 -14.69
CA PRO A 91 6.83 6.24 -15.39
C PRO A 91 5.85 5.13 -15.75
N GLY A 92 4.68 5.08 -15.10
CA GLY A 92 3.64 4.09 -15.35
C GLY A 92 3.50 3.07 -14.23
N SER A 93 2.59 2.11 -14.44
CA SER A 93 2.20 1.15 -13.41
C SER A 93 3.04 -0.12 -13.38
N PHE A 94 3.90 -0.35 -14.40
CA PHE A 94 4.62 -1.61 -14.55
C PHE A 94 3.68 -2.81 -14.33
N GLY A 95 3.97 -3.73 -13.44
CA GLY A 95 3.10 -4.86 -13.10
C GLY A 95 2.11 -4.60 -11.96
N SER A 96 1.88 -3.34 -11.55
CA SER A 96 1.06 -3.02 -10.37
C SER A 96 -0.38 -3.53 -10.46
N ALA A 97 -1.00 -3.47 -11.64
CA ALA A 97 -2.36 -3.96 -11.83
C ALA A 97 -2.47 -5.47 -11.57
N PHE A 98 -1.52 -6.24 -12.12
CA PHE A 98 -1.45 -7.67 -11.88
C PHE A 98 -1.17 -7.98 -10.40
N MET A 99 -0.13 -7.38 -9.83
CA MET A 99 0.24 -7.59 -8.43
C MET A 99 -0.92 -7.26 -7.48
N TYR A 100 -1.64 -6.17 -7.74
CA TYR A 100 -2.77 -5.73 -6.93
C TYR A 100 -3.95 -6.71 -6.99
N SER A 101 -4.12 -7.41 -8.11
CA SER A 101 -5.21 -8.38 -8.28
C SER A 101 -4.91 -9.75 -7.71
N VAL A 102 -3.63 -10.19 -7.70
CA VAL A 102 -3.27 -11.57 -7.36
C VAL A 102 -2.66 -11.74 -5.97
N VAL A 103 -1.99 -10.71 -5.42
CA VAL A 103 -1.39 -10.82 -4.09
C VAL A 103 -2.47 -10.75 -3.01
N LYS A 104 -2.49 -11.74 -2.13
CA LYS A 104 -3.52 -11.92 -1.10
C LYS A 104 -3.73 -10.69 -0.21
N ARG A 105 -2.65 -9.99 0.13
CA ARG A 105 -2.68 -8.85 1.03
C ARG A 105 -1.87 -7.69 0.44
N THR A 106 -2.53 -6.86 -0.35
CA THR A 106 -1.93 -5.61 -0.82
C THR A 106 -2.23 -4.50 0.17
N ILE A 107 -1.21 -3.73 0.52
CA ILE A 107 -1.30 -2.56 1.38
C ILE A 107 -0.99 -1.34 0.53
N LEU A 108 -1.95 -0.46 0.39
CA LEU A 108 -1.74 0.83 -0.24
C LEU A 108 -0.96 1.73 0.71
N PHE A 109 0.02 2.41 0.19
CA PHE A 109 0.85 3.31 0.98
C PHE A 109 1.10 4.62 0.26
N ARG A 110 0.90 5.73 0.98
CA ARG A 110 1.29 7.06 0.54
C ARG A 110 1.66 7.93 1.73
N GLU A 111 2.88 8.50 1.75
CA GLU A 111 3.29 9.39 2.83
C GLU A 111 2.42 10.64 2.89
N GLU A 112 2.23 11.29 1.75
CA GLU A 112 1.38 12.47 1.65
C GLU A 112 -0.08 12.12 1.88
N HIS A 113 -0.70 12.84 2.81
CA HIS A 113 -2.15 12.78 3.08
C HIS A 113 -2.75 14.14 2.77
N SER A 114 -3.31 14.27 1.59
CA SER A 114 -3.91 15.52 1.11
C SER A 114 -4.98 15.23 0.05
N PRO A 115 -5.92 16.17 -0.22
CA PRO A 115 -6.92 16.02 -1.28
C PRO A 115 -6.32 15.91 -2.69
N ARG A 116 -5.05 16.27 -2.86
CA ARG A 116 -4.31 16.12 -4.11
C ARG A 116 -3.97 14.66 -4.42
N VAL A 117 -3.72 13.88 -3.37
CA VAL A 117 -3.33 12.47 -3.47
C VAL A 117 -4.50 11.54 -3.19
N LEU A 118 -5.27 11.85 -2.15
CA LEU A 118 -6.49 11.15 -1.77
C LEU A 118 -7.68 11.85 -2.43
N VAL A 119 -7.94 11.50 -3.68
CA VAL A 119 -8.87 12.22 -4.56
C VAL A 119 -10.28 11.62 -4.56
N PRO A 120 -11.35 12.38 -4.86
CA PRO A 120 -12.69 11.81 -5.00
C PRO A 120 -12.76 10.73 -6.08
N ARG A 121 -12.00 10.91 -7.17
CA ARG A 121 -11.83 9.96 -8.26
C ARG A 121 -10.49 10.18 -8.92
N VAL A 122 -9.77 9.09 -9.18
CA VAL A 122 -8.49 9.15 -9.90
C VAL A 122 -8.69 9.59 -11.35
N GLU A 123 -7.77 10.42 -11.87
CA GLU A 123 -7.82 10.87 -13.27
C GLU A 123 -7.63 9.75 -14.27
N PHE A 124 -6.93 8.69 -13.88
CA PHE A 124 -6.71 7.50 -14.68
C PHE A 124 -6.59 6.27 -13.78
N ILE A 125 -7.35 5.22 -14.05
CA ILE A 125 -7.27 3.97 -13.29
C ILE A 125 -6.13 3.12 -13.86
N SER A 126 -4.97 3.12 -13.16
CA SER A 126 -3.83 2.28 -13.48
C SER A 126 -4.00 0.86 -12.95
N ALA A 127 -4.61 0.73 -11.78
CA ALA A 127 -4.93 -0.54 -11.16
C ALA A 127 -6.13 -0.40 -10.23
N ARG A 128 -6.86 -1.50 -10.07
CA ARG A 128 -8.02 -1.67 -9.18
C ARG A 128 -7.85 -2.96 -8.38
N GLY A 129 -8.28 -2.97 -7.14
CA GLY A 129 -8.21 -4.16 -6.30
C GLY A 129 -8.96 -3.99 -4.99
N ASP A 130 -8.76 -4.98 -4.10
CA ASP A 130 -9.28 -5.00 -2.74
C ASP A 130 -8.08 -4.97 -1.78
N PRO A 131 -7.58 -3.81 -1.35
CA PRO A 131 -6.43 -3.74 -0.47
C PRO A 131 -6.80 -4.20 0.94
N ALA A 132 -5.85 -4.69 1.70
CA ALA A 132 -6.07 -4.95 3.13
C ALA A 132 -6.14 -3.65 3.92
N ALA A 133 -5.34 -2.65 3.53
CA ALA A 133 -5.28 -1.35 4.18
C ALA A 133 -4.77 -0.26 3.24
N LEU A 134 -5.05 0.98 3.61
CA LEU A 134 -4.37 2.18 3.14
C LEU A 134 -3.66 2.84 4.33
N VAL A 135 -2.37 3.04 4.21
CA VAL A 135 -1.54 3.74 5.21
C VAL A 135 -1.03 5.03 4.60
N THR A 136 -1.25 6.13 5.30
CA THR A 136 -0.73 7.44 4.92
C THR A 136 0.19 7.97 6.01
N GLY A 137 0.80 9.13 5.80
CA GLY A 137 1.57 9.83 6.84
C GLY A 137 0.75 10.31 8.03
N LYS A 138 -0.59 10.30 7.95
CA LYS A 138 -1.48 10.78 9.02
C LYS A 138 -2.44 9.74 9.58
N ALA A 139 -2.77 8.70 8.81
CA ALA A 139 -3.86 7.81 9.16
C ALA A 139 -3.70 6.39 8.60
N VAL A 140 -4.46 5.48 9.18
CA VAL A 140 -4.62 4.09 8.74
C VAL A 140 -6.08 3.83 8.45
N PHE A 141 -6.36 3.26 7.29
CA PHE A 141 -7.69 2.83 6.88
C PHE A 141 -7.68 1.33 6.59
N SER A 142 -8.72 0.62 6.98
CA SER A 142 -9.05 -0.71 6.49
C SER A 142 -9.96 -0.62 5.26
N TRP A 143 -10.01 -1.69 4.49
CA TRP A 143 -10.90 -1.81 3.34
C TRP A 143 -12.10 -2.69 3.67
N GLN A 144 -13.30 -2.17 3.53
CA GLN A 144 -14.56 -2.89 3.68
C GLN A 144 -15.00 -3.39 2.29
N LYS A 145 -14.64 -4.64 1.98
CA LYS A 145 -14.87 -5.22 0.66
C LYS A 145 -16.32 -5.21 0.24
N ASP A 146 -17.23 -5.57 1.15
CA ASP A 146 -18.67 -5.65 0.88
C ASP A 146 -19.29 -4.29 0.55
N LYS A 147 -18.76 -3.22 1.17
CA LYS A 147 -19.20 -1.85 0.96
C LYS A 147 -18.40 -1.13 -0.13
N ARG A 148 -17.27 -1.71 -0.56
CA ARG A 148 -16.27 -1.08 -1.43
C ARG A 148 -15.88 0.30 -0.93
N ARG A 149 -15.52 0.39 0.35
CA ARG A 149 -15.29 1.66 1.03
C ARG A 149 -14.19 1.53 2.09
N PHE A 150 -13.41 2.58 2.25
CA PHE A 150 -12.46 2.67 3.36
C PHE A 150 -13.16 2.95 4.68
N ARG A 151 -12.57 2.44 5.76
CA ARG A 151 -12.90 2.78 7.13
C ARG A 151 -11.64 3.28 7.82
N LEU A 152 -11.72 4.45 8.44
CA LEU A 152 -10.64 5.00 9.24
C LEU A 152 -10.50 4.20 10.54
N GLU A 153 -9.29 3.66 10.78
CA GLU A 153 -9.01 2.83 11.95
C GLU A 153 -8.26 3.60 13.03
N SER A 154 -7.31 4.44 12.64
CA SER A 154 -6.56 5.26 13.58
C SER A 154 -5.88 6.45 12.89
N VAL A 155 -5.53 7.45 13.68
CA VAL A 155 -4.74 8.60 13.24
C VAL A 155 -3.41 8.63 13.97
N HIS A 156 -2.36 9.13 13.30
CA HIS A 156 -1.03 9.19 13.90
C HIS A 156 -0.92 10.35 14.88
N GLU A 157 -1.61 11.44 14.57
CA GLU A 157 -1.69 12.65 15.39
C GLU A 157 -3.13 13.20 15.31
N PRO A 158 -3.59 13.93 16.33
CA PRO A 158 -4.88 14.62 16.27
C PRO A 158 -4.91 15.62 15.11
N GLY A 159 -6.00 15.61 14.31
CA GLY A 159 -6.16 16.50 13.18
C GLY A 159 -7.48 16.28 12.44
N ASP A 160 -7.79 17.16 11.50
CA ASP A 160 -9.00 17.04 10.68
C ASP A 160 -8.74 16.19 9.42
N ILE A 161 -8.69 14.88 9.64
CA ILE A 161 -8.49 13.90 8.56
C ILE A 161 -9.59 14.01 7.49
N ARG A 162 -10.81 14.43 7.87
CA ARG A 162 -11.93 14.54 6.95
C ARG A 162 -11.69 15.64 5.91
N ALA A 163 -11.24 16.80 6.33
CA ALA A 163 -10.95 17.92 5.42
C ALA A 163 -9.77 17.62 4.48
N GLU A 164 -8.86 16.74 4.90
CA GLU A 164 -7.66 16.40 4.13
C GLU A 164 -7.81 15.14 3.26
N THR A 165 -8.97 14.47 3.32
CA THR A 165 -9.27 13.28 2.50
C THR A 165 -10.31 13.63 1.45
N GLY A 166 -9.96 13.49 0.17
CA GLY A 166 -10.84 13.87 -0.95
C GLY A 166 -11.98 12.90 -1.21
N PHE A 167 -12.07 11.77 -0.51
CA PHE A 167 -13.13 10.79 -0.65
C PHE A 167 -13.83 10.50 0.67
N ASP A 168 -15.05 9.95 0.57
CA ASP A 168 -15.81 9.54 1.73
C ASP A 168 -15.34 8.20 2.31
N TYR A 169 -15.38 8.08 3.63
CA TYR A 169 -15.02 6.89 4.38
C TYR A 169 -15.85 6.74 5.66
N ASP A 170 -15.96 5.54 6.17
CA ASP A 170 -16.53 5.28 7.48
C ASP A 170 -15.52 5.61 8.58
N ALA A 171 -15.98 6.13 9.72
CA ALA A 171 -15.14 6.44 10.87
C ALA A 171 -15.82 6.01 12.18
N PRO A 172 -15.07 5.58 13.21
CA PRO A 172 -15.61 5.33 14.54
C PRO A 172 -16.01 6.66 15.19
N LYS A 173 -16.92 6.60 16.18
CA LYS A 173 -17.32 7.79 16.96
C LYS A 173 -16.14 8.41 17.72
N ASN A 174 -15.29 7.56 18.31
CA ASN A 174 -14.06 7.97 18.97
C ASN A 174 -12.88 7.52 18.14
N MET A 175 -12.02 8.47 17.74
CA MET A 175 -10.88 8.21 16.89
C MET A 175 -9.68 7.73 17.72
N PRO A 176 -9.23 6.50 17.57
CA PRO A 176 -8.03 6.02 18.26
C PRO A 176 -6.76 6.60 17.64
N LEU A 177 -5.80 6.94 18.49
CA LEU A 177 -4.43 7.20 18.03
C LEU A 177 -3.75 5.89 17.64
N THR A 178 -2.91 5.98 16.63
CA THR A 178 -2.09 4.83 16.22
C THR A 178 -1.07 4.54 17.33
N GLU A 179 -1.13 3.34 17.89
CA GLU A 179 -0.17 2.92 18.91
C GLU A 179 1.25 2.87 18.32
N VAL A 180 2.19 3.47 19.01
CA VAL A 180 3.62 3.36 18.71
C VAL A 180 4.08 1.98 19.19
N PRO A 181 4.84 1.21 18.40
CA PRO A 181 5.42 -0.05 18.87
C PRO A 181 6.37 0.22 20.04
N SER A 182 6.17 -0.47 21.14
CA SER A 182 7.13 -0.54 22.25
C SER A 182 8.38 -1.33 21.86
#